data_0a334bde1ae451218c5ea08eb0ad8f5f
#
_entry.id   0a334bde1ae451218c5ea08eb0ad8f5f
#
_cell.length_a   1.000
_cell.length_b   1.000
_cell.length_c   1.000
_cell.angle_alpha   90.00
_cell.angle_beta   90.00
_cell.angle_gamma   90.00
#
_symmetry.space_group_name_H-M   'P 1'
#
loop_
_entity.id
_entity.type
_entity.pdbx_description
1 polymer ?
#
loop_
_entity_poly.entity_id
_entity_poly.type
_entity_poly.pdbx_seq_one_letter_code
_entity_poly.pdbx_strand_id
1 'polypeptide(L)'
;MGPVPFAGQGRYGLAAMAILTQHTPREAREPRGFAGGIASLADDQLYALQNPFALDGRVSSYPASARGFAVANSYLLTQPDAAMLIDTGFGKDEPVIRAQIESLIAPGLPLSMFPLRLNEFMSINNVESFAGHFNVETCYTSNIDAALWFDFGAKAEGRDILKSMKVTAVTRADTIELGKDGRAIDVMQAPIRLIATRWLYDRATRTLFSSDMFTHIWRDTATGPWIVTDADNDPTSLRGVRSFMLNTRYWWLEGAPTDSIRRGIGNVFDKYDIETIAPGYGCILRGRNVVERHYRMLDEFLKSCDKSVAVSRYVTRDEER
;
A
#
# COMPACT_ATOMS: atom_id res chain seq x y z
N MET A 1 -30.37 -2.11 -68.88
CA MET A 1 -30.66 -1.57 -67.49
C MET A 1 -29.41 -0.94 -66.96
N GLY A 2 -29.38 0.37 -67.04
CA GLY A 2 -28.17 1.16 -66.73
C GLY A 2 -28.06 1.54 -65.25
N PRO A 3 -26.88 1.93 -64.78
CA PRO A 3 -26.63 2.32 -63.40
C PRO A 3 -27.08 3.79 -63.16
N VAL A 4 -27.63 4.00 -61.95
CA VAL A 4 -28.05 5.30 -61.42
C VAL A 4 -26.83 6.00 -60.83
N PRO A 5 -26.60 7.29 -61.07
CA PRO A 5 -25.50 8.07 -60.51
C PRO A 5 -25.85 8.62 -59.11
N PHE A 6 -24.93 8.41 -58.16
CA PHE A 6 -24.96 9.12 -56.90
C PHE A 6 -24.26 10.49 -57.05
N ALA A 7 -25.05 11.57 -56.89
CA ALA A 7 -24.53 12.93 -56.72
C ALA A 7 -24.89 13.40 -55.31
N GLY A 8 -23.92 13.94 -54.59
CA GLY A 8 -24.18 14.57 -53.28
C GLY A 8 -22.92 14.90 -52.53
N GLN A 9 -22.09 15.82 -53.03
CA GLN A 9 -21.01 16.43 -52.25
C GLN A 9 -21.58 17.47 -51.26
N GLY A 10 -21.74 17.11 -50.00
CA GLY A 10 -21.96 18.06 -48.90
C GLY A 10 -20.61 18.48 -48.28
N ARG A 11 -20.20 19.71 -48.61
CA ARG A 11 -19.07 20.35 -47.90
C ARG A 11 -19.52 20.73 -46.49
N TYR A 12 -19.05 19.98 -45.48
CA TYR A 12 -19.10 20.49 -44.12
C TYR A 12 -17.84 21.28 -43.84
N GLY A 13 -17.97 22.59 -43.76
CA GLY A 13 -16.93 23.48 -43.29
C GLY A 13 -16.68 23.26 -41.81
N LEU A 14 -15.50 22.75 -41.49
CA LEU A 14 -14.96 22.74 -40.15
C LEU A 14 -14.56 24.16 -39.77
N ALA A 15 -15.43 24.86 -39.06
CA ALA A 15 -15.04 26.02 -38.29
C ALA A 15 -14.25 25.55 -37.08
N ALA A 16 -12.94 25.61 -37.17
CA ALA A 16 -12.04 25.42 -36.03
C ALA A 16 -12.22 26.61 -35.08
N MET A 17 -13.04 26.41 -34.06
CA MET A 17 -13.11 27.32 -32.91
C MET A 17 -11.86 27.10 -32.06
N ALA A 18 -10.81 27.91 -32.30
CA ALA A 18 -9.65 27.97 -31.44
C ALA A 18 -10.08 28.58 -30.09
N ILE A 19 -10.37 27.74 -29.12
CA ILE A 19 -10.44 28.15 -27.71
C ILE A 19 -9.01 28.38 -27.23
N LEU A 20 -8.57 29.65 -27.36
CA LEU A 20 -7.41 30.17 -26.65
C LEU A 20 -7.73 30.16 -25.15
N THR A 21 -7.50 29.03 -24.47
CA THR A 21 -7.39 29.03 -23.04
C THR A 21 -6.11 29.78 -22.66
N GLN A 22 -6.29 31.05 -22.27
CA GLN A 22 -5.24 31.79 -21.57
C GLN A 22 -4.86 30.97 -20.32
N HIS A 23 -3.74 30.25 -20.37
CA HIS A 23 -3.10 29.71 -19.20
C HIS A 23 -2.54 30.90 -18.41
N THR A 24 -3.33 31.40 -17.48
CA THR A 24 -2.78 32.15 -16.36
C THR A 24 -1.83 31.20 -15.64
N PRO A 25 -0.57 31.59 -15.37
CA PRO A 25 0.32 30.79 -14.56
C PRO A 25 -0.39 30.52 -13.23
N ARG A 26 -0.69 29.26 -12.97
CA ARG A 26 -1.24 28.84 -11.68
C ARG A 26 -0.13 29.16 -10.68
N GLU A 27 -0.32 30.22 -9.89
CA GLU A 27 0.51 30.46 -8.72
C GLU A 27 0.72 29.13 -8.03
N ALA A 28 1.97 28.76 -7.82
CA ALA A 28 2.34 27.57 -7.09
C ALA A 28 1.71 27.69 -5.69
N ARG A 29 0.52 27.13 -5.54
CA ARG A 29 -0.07 26.96 -4.20
C ARG A 29 0.94 26.08 -3.46
N GLU A 30 1.53 26.65 -2.41
CA GLU A 30 2.28 25.85 -1.44
C GLU A 30 1.50 24.57 -1.15
N PRO A 31 2.12 23.41 -1.21
CA PRO A 31 1.43 22.16 -0.93
C PRO A 31 0.88 22.27 0.49
N ARG A 32 -0.42 22.34 0.64
CA ARG A 32 -1.11 22.13 1.92
C ARG A 32 -1.01 20.63 2.24
N GLY A 33 0.24 20.15 2.35
CA GLY A 33 0.57 18.80 2.77
C GLY A 33 0.68 18.80 4.28
N PHE A 34 0.07 17.81 4.92
CA PHE A 34 0.39 17.49 6.30
C PHE A 34 1.88 17.08 6.32
N ALA A 35 2.65 17.59 7.28
CA ALA A 35 4.05 17.23 7.39
C ALA A 35 4.17 15.71 7.61
N GLY A 36 4.80 15.02 6.67
CA GLY A 36 5.15 13.61 6.84
C GLY A 36 6.14 13.44 7.97
N GLY A 37 6.11 12.30 8.65
CA GLY A 37 6.98 11.97 9.76
C GLY A 37 7.82 10.72 9.49
N ILE A 38 8.90 10.58 10.25
CA ILE A 38 9.70 9.35 10.33
C ILE A 38 9.50 8.80 11.73
N ALA A 39 9.14 7.52 11.83
CA ALA A 39 9.07 6.82 13.10
C ALA A 39 10.07 5.66 13.11
N SER A 40 10.99 5.63 14.09
CA SER A 40 11.85 4.47 14.32
C SER A 40 11.04 3.35 14.95
N LEU A 41 11.00 2.21 14.25
CA LEU A 41 10.39 0.98 14.76
C LEU A 41 11.43 0.04 15.38
N ALA A 42 12.66 0.09 14.89
CA ALA A 42 13.83 -0.53 15.50
C ALA A 42 15.03 0.35 15.15
N ASP A 43 15.77 0.78 16.16
CA ASP A 43 16.83 1.76 16.01
C ASP A 43 17.89 1.29 15.00
N ASP A 44 18.19 2.18 14.06
CA ASP A 44 19.13 1.96 12.96
C ASP A 44 18.83 0.76 12.04
N GLN A 45 17.63 0.17 12.15
CA GLN A 45 17.27 -1.02 11.36
C GLN A 45 15.97 -0.90 10.59
N LEU A 46 14.95 -0.22 11.15
CA LEU A 46 13.62 -0.14 10.53
C LEU A 46 12.93 1.17 10.86
N TYR A 47 12.54 1.88 9.81
CA TYR A 47 11.83 3.15 9.88
C TYR A 47 10.50 3.06 9.13
N ALA A 48 9.45 3.67 9.69
CA ALA A 48 8.22 3.96 8.98
C ALA A 48 8.26 5.41 8.47
N LEU A 49 8.07 5.57 7.17
CA LEU A 49 7.93 6.85 6.48
C LEU A 49 6.43 7.15 6.39
N GLN A 50 5.94 8.01 7.29
CA GLN A 50 4.52 8.21 7.55
C GLN A 50 4.03 9.49 6.91
N ASN A 51 3.12 9.38 5.92
CA ASN A 51 2.58 10.51 5.16
C ASN A 51 1.06 10.61 5.35
N PRO A 52 0.57 11.50 6.24
CA PRO A 52 -0.84 11.63 6.56
C PRO A 52 -1.67 12.14 5.38
N PHE A 53 -2.93 11.69 5.29
CA PHE A 53 -3.92 12.17 4.34
C PHE A 53 -5.32 12.22 4.97
N ALA A 54 -6.15 13.13 4.48
CA ALA A 54 -7.53 13.27 4.93
C ALA A 54 -8.41 12.15 4.37
N LEU A 55 -9.34 11.65 5.18
CA LEU A 55 -10.38 10.71 4.78
C LEU A 55 -11.59 11.50 4.27
N ASP A 56 -11.70 11.60 2.94
CA ASP A 56 -12.74 12.34 2.22
C ASP A 56 -13.56 11.46 1.25
N GLY A 57 -13.43 10.15 1.40
CA GLY A 57 -14.12 9.15 0.60
C GLY A 57 -13.43 8.77 -0.72
N ARG A 58 -12.27 9.38 -1.08
CA ARG A 58 -11.54 9.07 -2.32
C ARG A 58 -10.67 7.83 -2.24
N VAL A 59 -10.15 7.52 -1.06
CA VAL A 59 -9.26 6.35 -0.88
C VAL A 59 -10.10 5.11 -0.58
N SER A 60 -10.19 4.20 -1.54
CA SER A 60 -11.02 2.99 -1.47
C SER A 60 -10.61 1.98 -0.37
N SER A 61 -9.46 2.18 0.25
CA SER A 61 -9.00 1.39 1.41
C SER A 61 -9.77 1.72 2.68
N TYR A 62 -10.56 2.80 2.69
CA TYR A 62 -11.36 3.25 3.83
C TYR A 62 -12.84 3.34 3.46
N PRO A 63 -13.75 3.18 4.42
CA PRO A 63 -15.18 3.43 4.19
C PRO A 63 -15.39 4.83 3.62
N ALA A 64 -16.28 4.97 2.63
CA ALA A 64 -16.58 6.27 2.02
C ALA A 64 -17.10 7.30 3.02
N SER A 65 -17.70 6.83 4.14
CA SER A 65 -18.18 7.65 5.24
C SER A 65 -17.11 7.98 6.29
N ALA A 66 -15.93 7.37 6.24
CA ALA A 66 -14.86 7.65 7.19
C ALA A 66 -14.43 9.12 7.10
N ARG A 67 -14.18 9.72 8.24
CA ARG A 67 -13.71 11.11 8.39
C ARG A 67 -12.52 11.12 9.33
N GLY A 68 -11.73 12.18 9.27
CA GLY A 68 -10.48 12.32 9.98
C GLY A 68 -9.29 12.09 9.08
N PHE A 69 -8.27 11.43 9.58
CA PHE A 69 -6.98 11.25 8.90
C PHE A 69 -6.49 9.82 9.02
N ALA A 70 -5.90 9.32 7.95
CA ALA A 70 -5.09 8.14 7.95
C ALA A 70 -3.67 8.47 7.49
N VAL A 71 -2.78 7.52 7.57
CA VAL A 71 -1.40 7.65 7.13
C VAL A 71 -1.11 6.59 6.07
N ALA A 72 -0.43 6.98 5.00
CA ALA A 72 0.21 6.06 4.08
C ALA A 72 1.62 5.77 4.61
N ASN A 73 1.92 4.51 4.84
CA ASN A 73 3.19 4.05 5.36
C ASN A 73 4.02 3.43 4.23
N SER A 74 5.23 3.93 4.04
CA SER A 74 6.31 3.20 3.40
C SER A 74 7.33 2.80 4.47
N TYR A 75 8.07 1.73 4.27
CA TYR A 75 9.01 1.26 5.29
C TYR A 75 10.40 1.16 4.71
N LEU A 76 11.39 1.65 5.45
CA LEU A 76 12.79 1.57 5.08
C LEU A 76 13.53 0.66 6.06
N LEU A 77 14.00 -0.48 5.53
CA LEU A 77 14.92 -1.36 6.23
C LEU A 77 16.34 -0.94 5.88
N THR A 78 17.19 -0.83 6.89
CA THR A 78 18.57 -0.37 6.73
C THR A 78 19.58 -1.40 7.25
N GLN A 79 20.69 -1.51 6.53
CA GLN A 79 21.91 -2.22 6.88
C GLN A 79 23.09 -1.29 6.58
N PRO A 80 24.29 -1.51 7.13
CA PRO A 80 25.43 -0.66 6.87
C PRO A 80 25.80 -0.52 5.38
N ASP A 81 25.49 -1.53 4.56
CA ASP A 81 25.88 -1.64 3.15
C ASP A 81 24.71 -1.79 2.18
N ALA A 82 23.46 -1.80 2.66
CA ALA A 82 22.28 -1.89 1.82
C ALA A 82 21.02 -1.37 2.52
N ALA A 83 20.01 -0.99 1.74
CA ALA A 83 18.67 -0.67 2.25
C ALA A 83 17.57 -1.31 1.39
N MET A 84 16.37 -1.44 1.96
CA MET A 84 15.18 -1.88 1.23
C MET A 84 13.99 -0.98 1.56
N LEU A 85 13.37 -0.42 0.52
CA LEU A 85 12.12 0.32 0.62
C LEU A 85 10.94 -0.59 0.30
N ILE A 86 10.01 -0.72 1.25
CA ILE A 86 8.76 -1.46 1.10
C ILE A 86 7.64 -0.46 0.86
N ASP A 87 6.94 -0.60 -0.26
CA ASP A 87 5.98 0.35 -0.83
C ASP A 87 6.58 1.74 -1.06
N THR A 88 6.08 2.49 -2.04
CA THR A 88 6.71 3.75 -2.46
C THR A 88 5.92 5.01 -2.09
N GLY A 89 4.70 4.84 -1.56
CA GLY A 89 3.83 5.93 -1.16
C GLY A 89 3.06 6.56 -2.32
N PHE A 90 2.21 7.54 -2.00
CA PHE A 90 1.47 8.28 -3.02
C PHE A 90 2.39 9.24 -3.80
N GLY A 91 2.11 9.42 -5.10
CA GLY A 91 2.88 10.32 -5.96
C GLY A 91 2.90 11.77 -5.52
N LYS A 92 1.83 12.24 -4.88
CA LYS A 92 1.78 13.60 -4.29
C LYS A 92 2.79 13.81 -3.16
N ASP A 93 3.19 12.72 -2.49
CA ASP A 93 4.10 12.73 -1.35
C ASP A 93 5.55 12.37 -1.75
N GLU A 94 5.82 12.14 -3.06
CA GLU A 94 7.13 11.74 -3.57
C GLU A 94 8.29 12.62 -3.05
N PRO A 95 8.21 13.97 -3.12
CA PRO A 95 9.32 14.80 -2.64
C PRO A 95 9.57 14.67 -1.13
N VAL A 96 8.51 14.44 -0.37
CA VAL A 96 8.60 14.25 1.10
C VAL A 96 9.24 12.91 1.42
N ILE A 97 8.77 11.82 0.76
CA ILE A 97 9.31 10.47 0.97
C ILE A 97 10.77 10.41 0.54
N ARG A 98 11.14 11.05 -0.57
CA ARG A 98 12.52 11.17 -1.02
C ARG A 98 13.40 11.82 0.04
N ALA A 99 12.99 12.97 0.57
CA ALA A 99 13.72 13.65 1.63
C ALA A 99 13.81 12.80 2.92
N GLN A 100 12.75 12.05 3.26
CA GLN A 100 12.79 11.11 4.38
C GLN A 100 13.85 10.01 4.16
N ILE A 101 13.91 9.41 2.96
CA ILE A 101 14.92 8.40 2.63
C ILE A 101 16.33 9.00 2.66
N GLU A 102 16.55 10.17 2.05
CA GLU A 102 17.83 10.87 2.04
C GLU A 102 18.36 11.18 3.43
N SER A 103 17.48 11.41 4.40
CA SER A 103 17.87 11.66 5.79
C SER A 103 18.29 10.42 6.57
N LEU A 104 18.00 9.22 6.05
CA LEU A 104 18.20 7.94 6.74
C LEU A 104 19.32 7.09 6.14
N ILE A 105 19.65 7.28 4.87
CA ILE A 105 20.69 6.48 4.20
C ILE A 105 21.76 7.39 3.57
N ALA A 106 22.99 6.87 3.50
CA ALA A 106 24.08 7.58 2.85
C ALA A 106 23.85 7.69 1.33
N PRO A 107 24.30 8.78 0.69
CA PRO A 107 24.26 8.90 -0.77
C PRO A 107 24.94 7.73 -1.46
N GLY A 108 24.25 7.14 -2.45
CA GLY A 108 24.78 6.03 -3.24
C GLY A 108 24.71 4.66 -2.56
N LEU A 109 24.16 4.55 -1.34
CA LEU A 109 23.93 3.25 -0.70
C LEU A 109 23.02 2.40 -1.62
N PRO A 110 23.37 1.11 -1.87
CA PRO A 110 22.53 0.19 -2.61
C PRO A 110 21.12 0.12 -2.00
N LEU A 111 20.11 0.39 -2.82
CA LEU A 111 18.71 0.35 -2.44
C LEU A 111 17.99 -0.73 -3.23
N SER A 112 17.20 -1.55 -2.55
CA SER A 112 16.22 -2.41 -3.16
C SER A 112 14.82 -1.85 -2.91
N MET A 113 13.87 -2.13 -3.79
CA MET A 113 12.46 -1.78 -3.60
C MET A 113 11.59 -3.02 -3.60
N PHE A 114 10.54 -3.03 -2.80
CA PHE A 114 9.52 -4.07 -2.78
C PHE A 114 8.11 -3.48 -2.72
N PRO A 115 7.48 -3.20 -3.85
CA PRO A 115 6.04 -2.94 -3.89
C PRO A 115 5.25 -4.19 -3.50
N LEU A 116 4.49 -4.12 -2.39
CA LEU A 116 3.72 -5.26 -1.90
C LEU A 116 2.53 -5.61 -2.81
N ARG A 117 2.05 -4.61 -3.59
CA ARG A 117 0.90 -4.73 -4.50
C ARG A 117 1.18 -4.01 -5.81
N LEU A 118 1.25 -4.73 -6.91
CA LEU A 118 1.58 -4.16 -8.22
C LEU A 118 0.47 -3.28 -8.82
N ASN A 119 -0.78 -3.48 -8.43
CA ASN A 119 -1.93 -2.78 -8.99
C ASN A 119 -2.47 -1.71 -8.03
N GLU A 120 -1.65 -1.27 -7.09
CA GLU A 120 -2.02 -0.24 -6.12
C GLU A 120 -1.02 0.92 -6.21
N PHE A 121 -1.54 2.12 -6.47
CA PHE A 121 -0.72 3.30 -6.68
C PHE A 121 0.21 3.62 -5.50
N MET A 122 -0.26 3.44 -4.27
CA MET A 122 0.58 3.66 -3.08
C MET A 122 1.79 2.73 -3.03
N SER A 123 1.70 1.53 -3.61
CA SER A 123 2.83 0.61 -3.66
C SER A 123 3.84 0.95 -4.76
N ILE A 124 3.39 1.43 -5.93
CA ILE A 124 4.22 1.51 -7.15
C ILE A 124 4.48 2.92 -7.68
N ASN A 125 3.73 3.92 -7.23
CA ASN A 125 3.65 5.20 -7.94
C ASN A 125 4.98 5.95 -8.07
N ASN A 126 5.88 5.75 -7.12
CA ASN A 126 7.18 6.43 -7.09
C ASN A 126 8.37 5.52 -7.48
N VAL A 127 8.12 4.29 -7.95
CA VAL A 127 9.19 3.36 -8.34
C VAL A 127 10.11 3.97 -9.38
N GLU A 128 9.54 4.57 -10.42
CA GLU A 128 10.31 5.21 -11.50
C GLU A 128 11.12 6.39 -10.99
N SER A 129 10.52 7.30 -10.24
CA SER A 129 11.19 8.47 -9.68
C SER A 129 12.35 8.06 -8.77
N PHE A 130 12.12 7.10 -7.88
CA PHE A 130 13.17 6.65 -6.96
C PHE A 130 14.27 5.87 -7.67
N ALA A 131 13.96 5.07 -8.69
CA ALA A 131 14.98 4.42 -9.52
C ALA A 131 15.86 5.42 -10.28
N GLY A 132 15.31 6.57 -10.64
CA GLY A 132 16.08 7.66 -11.28
C GLY A 132 16.89 8.51 -10.31
N HIS A 133 16.59 8.46 -9.02
CA HIS A 133 17.22 9.33 -8.02
C HIS A 133 18.18 8.59 -7.07
N PHE A 134 17.84 7.38 -6.63
CA PHE A 134 18.66 6.57 -5.74
C PHE A 134 19.44 5.49 -6.52
N ASN A 135 20.44 4.90 -5.88
CA ASN A 135 21.14 3.74 -6.42
C ASN A 135 20.27 2.48 -6.26
N VAL A 136 19.19 2.39 -7.04
CA VAL A 136 18.27 1.24 -6.98
C VAL A 136 18.81 0.11 -7.85
N GLU A 137 19.26 -0.96 -7.21
CA GLU A 137 19.81 -2.13 -7.90
C GLU A 137 18.73 -3.15 -8.28
N THR A 138 17.74 -3.36 -7.39
CA THR A 138 16.72 -4.40 -7.57
C THR A 138 15.34 -3.90 -7.12
N CYS A 139 14.34 -4.17 -7.95
CA CYS A 139 12.94 -4.09 -7.56
C CYS A 139 12.36 -5.51 -7.49
N TYR A 140 12.07 -5.98 -6.29
CA TYR A 140 11.40 -7.26 -6.06
C TYR A 140 9.90 -7.12 -6.28
N THR A 141 9.29 -8.09 -6.92
CA THR A 141 7.87 -8.01 -7.30
C THR A 141 7.17 -9.35 -7.17
N SER A 142 5.85 -9.35 -7.16
CA SER A 142 5.04 -10.57 -7.15
C SER A 142 4.88 -11.19 -8.55
N ASN A 143 5.24 -10.46 -9.61
CA ASN A 143 5.06 -10.89 -11.00
C ASN A 143 6.18 -10.32 -11.87
N ILE A 144 6.68 -11.11 -12.82
CA ILE A 144 7.72 -10.69 -13.78
C ILE A 144 7.25 -9.55 -14.71
N ASP A 145 5.94 -9.51 -15.00
CA ASP A 145 5.35 -8.47 -15.84
C ASP A 145 5.29 -7.08 -15.17
N ALA A 146 5.72 -6.99 -13.90
CA ALA A 146 5.78 -5.73 -13.17
C ALA A 146 6.58 -4.65 -13.90
N ALA A 147 7.60 -5.04 -14.66
CA ALA A 147 8.37 -4.13 -15.51
C ALA A 147 7.49 -3.30 -16.45
N LEU A 148 6.38 -3.88 -16.95
CA LEU A 148 5.44 -3.17 -17.83
C LEU A 148 4.65 -2.07 -17.10
N TRP A 149 4.49 -2.20 -15.78
CA TRP A 149 3.76 -1.24 -14.95
C TRP A 149 4.65 -0.06 -14.53
N PHE A 150 5.95 -0.29 -14.38
CA PHE A 150 6.89 0.76 -13.97
C PHE A 150 7.34 1.66 -15.12
N ASP A 151 7.23 1.16 -16.35
CA ASP A 151 7.79 1.78 -17.56
C ASP A 151 6.78 2.69 -18.30
N PHE A 152 5.57 2.88 -17.74
CA PHE A 152 4.49 3.60 -18.42
C PHE A 152 4.83 5.07 -18.69
N GLY A 153 5.42 5.75 -17.71
CA GLY A 153 5.85 7.14 -17.83
C GLY A 153 7.21 7.25 -18.53
N ALA A 154 8.15 6.40 -18.16
CA ALA A 154 9.51 6.43 -18.68
C ALA A 154 9.59 6.25 -20.20
N LYS A 155 8.81 5.34 -20.79
CA LYS A 155 8.73 5.15 -22.24
C LYS A 155 8.16 6.36 -22.96
N ALA A 156 7.13 6.98 -22.42
CA ALA A 156 6.53 8.18 -22.99
C ALA A 156 7.52 9.33 -23.05
N GLU A 157 8.49 9.40 -22.13
CA GLU A 157 9.55 10.40 -22.07
C GLU A 157 10.88 9.95 -22.68
N GLY A 158 10.93 8.76 -23.28
CA GLY A 158 12.15 8.20 -23.88
C GLY A 158 13.20 7.74 -22.88
N ARG A 159 12.87 7.64 -21.60
CA ARG A 159 13.75 7.11 -20.54
C ARG A 159 13.61 5.59 -20.43
N ASP A 160 14.66 4.92 -20.09
CA ASP A 160 14.71 3.48 -19.85
C ASP A 160 15.25 3.22 -18.43
N ILE A 161 14.36 3.24 -17.46
CA ILE A 161 14.72 3.01 -16.05
C ILE A 161 15.11 1.55 -15.76
N LEU A 162 14.73 0.63 -16.64
CA LEU A 162 15.05 -0.79 -16.46
C LEU A 162 16.51 -1.11 -16.80
N LYS A 163 17.25 -0.19 -17.46
CA LYS A 163 18.68 -0.37 -17.69
C LYS A 163 19.51 -0.31 -16.42
N SER A 164 19.03 0.44 -15.42
CA SER A 164 19.75 0.63 -14.14
C SER A 164 19.23 -0.24 -13.02
N MET A 165 17.99 -0.78 -13.13
CA MET A 165 17.30 -1.51 -12.08
C MET A 165 16.88 -2.90 -12.55
N LYS A 166 17.33 -3.94 -11.85
CA LYS A 166 16.88 -5.30 -12.10
C LYS A 166 15.47 -5.52 -11.50
N VAL A 167 14.53 -6.00 -12.30
CA VAL A 167 13.22 -6.46 -11.79
C VAL A 167 13.29 -7.96 -11.52
N THR A 168 13.00 -8.37 -10.30
CA THR A 168 13.11 -9.76 -9.83
C THR A 168 11.75 -10.23 -9.30
N ALA A 169 11.15 -11.18 -9.97
CA ALA A 169 9.93 -11.84 -9.46
C ALA A 169 10.28 -12.79 -8.31
N VAL A 170 9.53 -12.65 -7.22
CA VAL A 170 9.67 -13.51 -6.04
C VAL A 170 8.43 -14.37 -5.83
N THR A 171 8.65 -15.60 -5.40
CA THR A 171 7.58 -16.55 -5.10
C THR A 171 7.07 -16.35 -3.67
N ARG A 172 6.03 -17.08 -3.32
CA ARG A 172 5.40 -17.06 -1.98
C ARG A 172 6.20 -17.76 -0.89
N ALA A 173 7.40 -18.25 -1.17
CA ALA A 173 8.21 -19.02 -0.26
C ALA A 173 9.68 -18.62 -0.32
N ASP A 174 9.97 -17.49 -0.97
CA ASP A 174 11.34 -16.99 -1.06
C ASP A 174 11.74 -16.29 0.24
N THR A 175 13.04 -16.25 0.48
CA THR A 175 13.66 -15.37 1.47
C THR A 175 14.63 -14.46 0.72
N ILE A 176 14.51 -13.17 0.97
CA ILE A 176 15.43 -12.15 0.45
C ILE A 176 16.47 -11.89 1.54
N GLU A 177 17.73 -11.91 1.16
CA GLU A 177 18.85 -11.51 2.01
C GLU A 177 19.21 -10.06 1.70
N LEU A 178 19.13 -9.18 2.69
CA LEU A 178 19.50 -7.77 2.58
C LEU A 178 20.88 -7.55 3.21
N GLY A 179 21.77 -6.92 2.42
CA GLY A 179 23.13 -6.60 2.86
C GLY A 179 24.04 -7.85 2.97
N LYS A 180 25.34 -7.63 3.26
CA LYS A 180 26.34 -8.69 3.38
C LYS A 180 26.14 -9.57 4.58
N ASP A 181 25.55 -9.04 5.64
CA ASP A 181 25.24 -9.78 6.86
C ASP A 181 24.01 -10.70 6.70
N GLY A 182 23.37 -10.67 5.52
CA GLY A 182 22.30 -11.58 5.15
C GLY A 182 21.03 -11.42 6.00
N ARG A 183 20.58 -10.17 6.26
CA ARG A 183 19.30 -9.94 6.95
C ARG A 183 18.16 -10.60 6.19
N ALA A 184 17.54 -11.60 6.79
CA ALA A 184 16.55 -12.43 6.14
C ALA A 184 15.14 -11.82 6.22
N ILE A 185 14.53 -11.65 5.05
CA ILE A 185 13.16 -11.16 4.88
C ILE A 185 12.37 -12.25 4.16
N ASP A 186 11.45 -12.89 4.87
CA ASP A 186 10.60 -13.93 4.30
C ASP A 186 9.46 -13.33 3.49
N VAL A 187 9.28 -13.87 2.29
CA VAL A 187 8.19 -13.48 1.38
C VAL A 187 7.07 -14.50 1.49
N MET A 188 5.84 -14.01 1.65
CA MET A 188 4.67 -14.88 1.68
C MET A 188 3.51 -14.31 0.86
N GLN A 189 2.64 -15.19 0.39
CA GLN A 189 1.38 -14.81 -0.21
C GLN A 189 0.45 -14.30 0.88
N ALA A 190 -0.11 -13.12 0.74
CA ALA A 190 -1.16 -12.64 1.65
C ALA A 190 -2.33 -13.65 1.66
N PRO A 191 -2.72 -14.18 2.84
CA PRO A 191 -3.82 -15.14 2.92
C PRO A 191 -5.17 -14.55 2.50
N ILE A 192 -5.34 -13.25 2.70
CA ILE A 192 -6.51 -12.48 2.27
C ILE A 192 -6.07 -11.38 1.32
N ARG A 193 -6.66 -11.35 0.12
CA ARG A 193 -6.29 -10.40 -0.93
C ARG A 193 -7.34 -10.32 -2.03
N LEU A 194 -7.43 -9.17 -2.67
CA LEU A 194 -8.20 -8.95 -3.91
C LEU A 194 -7.30 -8.99 -5.16
N ILE A 195 -6.04 -8.58 -5.00
CA ILE A 195 -5.03 -8.50 -6.05
C ILE A 195 -3.78 -9.25 -5.61
N ALA A 196 -2.82 -9.38 -6.51
CA ALA A 196 -1.53 -10.02 -6.18
C ALA A 196 -0.82 -9.22 -5.09
N THR A 197 -0.95 -9.70 -3.85
CA THR A 197 -0.40 -9.06 -2.65
C THR A 197 0.62 -9.98 -2.00
N ARG A 198 1.75 -9.44 -1.60
CA ARG A 198 2.73 -10.12 -0.75
C ARG A 198 2.68 -9.54 0.66
N TRP A 199 2.89 -10.41 1.63
CA TRP A 199 3.31 -10.05 2.97
C TRP A 199 4.79 -10.35 3.11
N LEU A 200 5.48 -9.55 3.90
CA LEU A 200 6.88 -9.78 4.23
C LEU A 200 7.02 -9.92 5.73
N TYR A 201 7.95 -10.76 6.16
CA TYR A 201 8.34 -10.84 7.56
C TYR A 201 9.84 -10.62 7.71
N ASP A 202 10.20 -9.55 8.39
CA ASP A 202 11.58 -9.28 8.75
C ASP A 202 11.93 -9.99 10.06
N ARG A 203 12.82 -10.97 9.96
CA ARG A 203 13.21 -11.78 11.11
C ARG A 203 13.97 -10.99 12.17
N ALA A 204 14.75 -9.98 11.76
CA ALA A 204 15.58 -9.20 12.65
C ALA A 204 14.75 -8.34 13.61
N THR A 205 13.70 -7.69 13.10
CA THR A 205 12.84 -6.79 13.89
C THR A 205 11.51 -7.43 14.28
N ARG A 206 11.26 -8.68 13.90
CA ARG A 206 10.01 -9.41 14.15
C ARG A 206 8.78 -8.64 13.65
N THR A 207 8.92 -8.03 12.47
CA THR A 207 7.90 -7.16 11.87
C THR A 207 7.24 -7.85 10.68
N LEU A 208 5.90 -7.90 10.71
CA LEU A 208 5.06 -8.35 9.61
C LEU A 208 4.58 -7.13 8.81
N PHE A 209 4.99 -7.01 7.55
CA PHE A 209 4.45 -6.02 6.61
C PHE A 209 3.21 -6.60 5.95
N SER A 210 2.04 -6.10 6.31
CA SER A 210 0.75 -6.72 5.99
C SER A 210 -0.01 -6.03 4.85
N SER A 211 0.61 -5.06 4.18
CA SER A 211 0.00 -4.34 3.06
C SER A 211 -1.32 -3.66 3.46
N ASP A 212 -2.44 -4.04 2.85
CA ASP A 212 -3.77 -3.48 3.11
C ASP A 212 -4.56 -4.21 4.22
N MET A 213 -3.93 -5.12 4.95
CA MET A 213 -4.55 -5.77 6.11
C MET A 213 -4.13 -5.07 7.41
N PHE A 214 -5.01 -5.07 8.41
CA PHE A 214 -4.86 -4.36 9.68
C PHE A 214 -4.85 -2.83 9.56
N THR A 215 -5.48 -2.27 8.53
CA THR A 215 -5.53 -0.83 8.23
C THR A 215 -6.71 -0.10 8.87
N HIS A 216 -7.45 -0.75 9.75
CA HIS A 216 -8.74 -0.30 10.28
C HIS A 216 -8.66 0.77 11.36
N ILE A 217 -7.47 1.34 11.64
CA ILE A 217 -7.29 2.40 12.63
C ILE A 217 -6.88 3.69 11.94
N TRP A 218 -7.63 4.75 12.17
CA TRP A 218 -7.32 6.12 11.76
C TRP A 218 -7.53 7.08 12.92
N ARG A 219 -7.30 8.37 12.72
CA ARG A 219 -7.32 9.39 13.77
C ARG A 219 -8.17 10.59 13.38
N ASP A 220 -8.65 11.33 14.37
CA ASP A 220 -9.39 12.58 14.14
C ASP A 220 -8.46 13.72 13.73
N THR A 221 -7.16 13.62 14.02
CA THR A 221 -6.16 14.65 13.72
C THR A 221 -5.04 14.10 12.81
N ALA A 222 -4.43 15.00 12.03
CA ALA A 222 -3.32 14.67 11.14
C ALA A 222 -1.98 14.40 11.87
N THR A 223 -1.92 14.65 13.17
CA THR A 223 -0.69 14.54 13.98
C THR A 223 -0.49 13.17 14.62
N GLY A 224 -1.45 12.26 14.45
CA GLY A 224 -1.38 10.91 15.04
C GLY A 224 -1.80 10.86 16.51
N PRO A 225 -1.24 9.98 17.33
CA PRO A 225 -0.12 9.07 17.04
C PRO A 225 -0.48 7.95 16.05
N TRP A 226 0.50 7.58 15.21
CA TRP A 226 0.32 6.57 14.15
C TRP A 226 0.83 5.17 14.53
N ILE A 227 1.14 4.98 15.80
CA ILE A 227 1.55 3.69 16.37
C ILE A 227 0.66 3.42 17.58
N VAL A 228 0.08 2.23 17.61
CA VAL A 228 -0.65 1.70 18.78
C VAL A 228 0.30 0.79 19.54
N THR A 229 0.56 1.13 20.80
CA THR A 229 1.51 0.39 21.68
C THR A 229 0.86 -0.15 22.93
N ASP A 230 -0.37 0.27 23.23
CA ASP A 230 -1.09 -0.07 24.44
C ASP A 230 -2.42 -0.74 24.09
N ALA A 231 -2.54 -2.02 24.41
CA ALA A 231 -3.73 -2.80 24.13
C ALA A 231 -4.92 -2.43 25.05
N ASP A 232 -4.65 -1.95 26.26
CA ASP A 232 -5.69 -1.64 27.26
C ASP A 232 -6.35 -0.28 26.94
N ASN A 233 -5.60 0.65 26.35
CA ASN A 233 -6.08 1.97 25.94
C ASN A 233 -6.44 2.04 24.44
N ASP A 234 -6.41 0.94 23.73
CA ASP A 234 -6.84 0.89 22.33
C ASP A 234 -8.37 0.79 22.23
N PRO A 235 -9.06 1.81 21.67
CA PRO A 235 -10.52 1.83 21.56
C PRO A 235 -11.07 0.89 20.48
N THR A 236 -10.22 0.19 19.73
CA THR A 236 -10.65 -0.68 18.64
C THR A 236 -11.51 -1.82 19.17
N SER A 237 -12.65 -2.02 18.55
CA SER A 237 -13.60 -3.09 18.91
C SER A 237 -13.81 -4.05 17.73
N LEU A 238 -14.25 -5.27 18.03
CA LEU A 238 -14.63 -6.24 17.01
C LEU A 238 -15.71 -5.69 16.06
N ARG A 239 -16.68 -4.94 16.59
CA ARG A 239 -17.71 -4.27 15.78
C ARG A 239 -17.10 -3.25 14.83
N GLY A 240 -16.10 -2.47 15.29
CA GLY A 240 -15.38 -1.51 14.47
C GLY A 240 -14.58 -2.19 13.34
N VAL A 241 -13.88 -3.29 13.64
CA VAL A 241 -13.17 -4.10 12.64
C VAL A 241 -14.15 -4.67 11.62
N ARG A 242 -15.27 -5.26 12.05
CA ARG A 242 -16.30 -5.79 11.16
C ARG A 242 -16.86 -4.69 10.25
N SER A 243 -17.27 -3.56 10.83
CA SER A 243 -17.81 -2.44 10.07
C SER A 243 -16.80 -1.92 9.04
N PHE A 244 -15.53 -1.76 9.43
CA PHE A 244 -14.47 -1.36 8.52
C PHE A 244 -14.34 -2.35 7.35
N MET A 245 -14.20 -3.63 7.63
CA MET A 245 -13.99 -4.65 6.61
C MET A 245 -15.16 -4.73 5.62
N LEU A 246 -16.39 -4.77 6.11
CA LEU A 246 -17.58 -4.90 5.25
C LEU A 246 -17.96 -3.61 4.50
N ASN A 247 -17.49 -2.46 4.95
CA ASN A 247 -17.71 -1.17 4.26
C ASN A 247 -16.53 -0.74 3.36
N THR A 248 -15.53 -1.61 3.18
CA THR A 248 -14.40 -1.39 2.28
C THR A 248 -14.37 -2.41 1.15
N ARG A 249 -13.23 -2.58 0.52
CA ARG A 249 -12.99 -3.56 -0.56
C ARG A 249 -13.17 -5.02 -0.13
N TYR A 250 -13.38 -5.32 1.16
CA TYR A 250 -13.54 -6.67 1.71
C TYR A 250 -14.98 -7.08 2.00
N TRP A 251 -15.98 -6.31 1.55
CA TRP A 251 -17.41 -6.59 1.72
C TRP A 251 -17.83 -8.00 1.27
N TRP A 252 -17.14 -8.57 0.32
CA TRP A 252 -17.39 -9.91 -0.23
C TRP A 252 -17.08 -11.05 0.73
N LEU A 253 -16.43 -10.78 1.86
CA LEU A 253 -16.14 -11.79 2.89
C LEU A 253 -17.42 -12.32 3.57
N GLU A 254 -18.47 -11.52 3.59
CA GLU A 254 -19.73 -11.98 4.16
C GLU A 254 -20.33 -13.09 3.31
N GLY A 255 -20.52 -14.27 3.94
CA GLY A 255 -20.97 -15.48 3.24
C GLY A 255 -19.92 -16.18 2.38
N ALA A 256 -18.66 -15.73 2.40
CA ALA A 256 -17.56 -16.42 1.75
C ALA A 256 -17.07 -17.64 2.57
N PRO A 257 -16.34 -18.59 1.96
CA PRO A 257 -15.69 -19.68 2.69
C PRO A 257 -14.44 -19.18 3.43
N THR A 258 -14.62 -18.41 4.51
CA THR A 258 -13.55 -17.71 5.22
C THR A 258 -12.66 -18.61 6.05
N ASP A 259 -13.06 -19.85 6.30
CA ASP A 259 -12.30 -20.79 7.13
C ASP A 259 -10.87 -21.06 6.55
N SER A 260 -10.73 -21.15 5.23
CA SER A 260 -9.43 -21.30 4.58
C SER A 260 -8.54 -20.06 4.75
N ILE A 261 -9.15 -18.88 4.74
CA ILE A 261 -8.45 -17.60 4.97
C ILE A 261 -7.96 -17.54 6.42
N ARG A 262 -8.83 -17.88 7.37
CA ARG A 262 -8.50 -17.94 8.80
C ARG A 262 -7.31 -18.85 9.07
N ARG A 263 -7.35 -20.09 8.53
CA ARG A 263 -6.22 -21.02 8.64
C ARG A 263 -4.95 -20.46 8.03
N GLY A 264 -5.05 -19.81 6.87
CA GLY A 264 -3.91 -19.17 6.22
C GLY A 264 -3.27 -18.08 7.07
N ILE A 265 -4.09 -17.23 7.71
CA ILE A 265 -3.61 -16.20 8.64
C ILE A 265 -3.03 -16.85 9.91
N GLY A 266 -3.76 -17.81 10.52
CA GLY A 266 -3.30 -18.55 11.69
C GLY A 266 -1.92 -19.17 11.49
N ASN A 267 -1.70 -19.84 10.35
CA ASN A 267 -0.38 -20.41 10.02
C ASN A 267 0.75 -19.37 9.98
N VAL A 268 0.46 -18.12 9.61
CA VAL A 268 1.47 -17.05 9.65
C VAL A 268 1.79 -16.69 11.11
N PHE A 269 0.77 -16.51 11.94
CA PHE A 269 0.95 -16.16 13.35
C PHE A 269 1.54 -17.31 14.19
N ASP A 270 1.28 -18.57 13.81
CA ASP A 270 1.90 -19.74 14.45
C ASP A 270 3.36 -19.90 14.05
N LYS A 271 3.71 -19.55 12.81
CA LYS A 271 5.07 -19.70 12.29
C LYS A 271 6.02 -18.60 12.75
N TYR A 272 5.53 -17.38 12.88
CA TYR A 272 6.37 -16.21 13.11
C TYR A 272 6.08 -15.54 14.46
N ASP A 273 7.15 -15.16 15.14
CA ASP A 273 7.11 -14.38 16.37
C ASP A 273 6.91 -12.90 16.05
N ILE A 274 5.65 -12.50 15.83
CA ILE A 274 5.31 -11.15 15.37
C ILE A 274 5.18 -10.20 16.55
N GLU A 275 6.04 -9.19 16.63
CA GLU A 275 5.98 -8.10 17.62
C GLU A 275 5.42 -6.80 17.03
N THR A 276 5.48 -6.65 15.71
CA THR A 276 4.96 -5.47 15.03
C THR A 276 4.20 -5.89 13.78
N ILE A 277 2.99 -5.36 13.60
CA ILE A 277 2.29 -5.39 12.31
C ILE A 277 2.42 -4.01 11.69
N ALA A 278 2.98 -3.96 10.49
CA ALA A 278 3.29 -2.77 9.71
C ALA A 278 2.41 -2.71 8.45
N PRO A 279 1.20 -2.13 8.53
CA PRO A 279 0.28 -2.04 7.40
C PRO A 279 0.66 -0.90 6.45
N GLY A 280 0.27 -0.99 5.18
CA GLY A 280 0.49 0.08 4.19
C GLY A 280 -0.32 1.35 4.48
N TYR A 281 -1.39 1.24 5.25
CA TYR A 281 -2.23 2.38 5.67
C TYR A 281 -2.59 2.29 7.14
N GLY A 282 -2.87 3.46 7.75
CA GLY A 282 -3.36 3.54 9.13
C GLY A 282 -2.27 3.30 10.17
N CYS A 283 -2.69 2.97 11.38
CA CYS A 283 -1.77 2.85 12.50
C CYS A 283 -0.98 1.54 12.47
N ILE A 284 0.30 1.62 12.80
CA ILE A 284 1.17 0.48 13.06
C ILE A 284 0.78 -0.12 14.42
N LEU A 285 0.73 -1.44 14.51
CA LEU A 285 0.42 -2.18 15.73
C LEU A 285 1.73 -2.72 16.32
N ARG A 286 2.13 -2.24 17.50
CA ARG A 286 3.40 -2.59 18.11
C ARG A 286 3.24 -3.17 19.50
N GLY A 287 3.90 -4.29 19.75
CA GLY A 287 3.84 -5.04 21.00
C GLY A 287 2.93 -6.27 20.90
N ARG A 288 3.37 -7.40 21.49
CA ARG A 288 2.68 -8.69 21.39
C ARG A 288 1.21 -8.62 21.77
N ASN A 289 0.88 -7.96 22.88
CA ASN A 289 -0.49 -7.85 23.34
C ASN A 289 -1.39 -7.10 22.34
N VAL A 290 -0.87 -6.03 21.71
CA VAL A 290 -1.58 -5.29 20.66
C VAL A 290 -1.76 -6.17 19.43
N VAL A 291 -0.70 -6.79 18.96
CA VAL A 291 -0.70 -7.69 17.79
C VAL A 291 -1.69 -8.84 17.97
N GLU A 292 -1.64 -9.54 19.12
CA GLU A 292 -2.56 -10.63 19.43
C GLU A 292 -4.02 -10.17 19.52
N ARG A 293 -4.26 -9.03 20.15
CA ARG A 293 -5.61 -8.46 20.25
C ARG A 293 -6.22 -8.21 18.86
N HIS A 294 -5.47 -7.58 17.96
CA HIS A 294 -5.94 -7.28 16.61
C HIS A 294 -6.07 -8.55 15.74
N TYR A 295 -5.17 -9.50 15.89
CA TYR A 295 -5.28 -10.80 15.23
C TYR A 295 -6.56 -11.53 15.68
N ARG A 296 -6.84 -11.59 16.97
CA ARG A 296 -8.07 -12.23 17.50
C ARG A 296 -9.33 -11.56 16.96
N MET A 297 -9.39 -10.23 16.94
CA MET A 297 -10.55 -9.52 16.37
C MET A 297 -10.74 -9.83 14.89
N LEU A 298 -9.65 -9.92 14.10
CA LEU A 298 -9.73 -10.30 12.69
C LEU A 298 -10.20 -11.75 12.53
N ASP A 299 -9.71 -12.69 13.35
CA ASP A 299 -10.11 -14.08 13.30
C ASP A 299 -11.61 -14.27 13.68
N GLU A 300 -12.07 -13.61 14.73
CA GLU A 300 -13.47 -13.62 15.13
C GLU A 300 -14.38 -13.00 14.07
N PHE A 301 -13.96 -11.88 13.47
CA PHE A 301 -14.68 -11.28 12.34
C PHE A 301 -14.82 -12.28 11.19
N LEU A 302 -13.72 -12.86 10.73
CA LEU A 302 -13.73 -13.84 9.63
C LEU A 302 -14.58 -15.07 9.96
N LYS A 303 -14.53 -15.56 11.21
CA LYS A 303 -15.40 -16.65 11.67
C LYS A 303 -16.87 -16.30 11.57
N SER A 304 -17.24 -15.07 11.91
CA SER A 304 -18.64 -14.61 11.83
C SER A 304 -19.14 -14.43 10.40
N CYS A 305 -18.22 -14.26 9.42
CA CYS A 305 -18.55 -14.09 8.01
C CYS A 305 -18.64 -15.41 7.23
N ASP A 306 -18.20 -16.52 7.82
CA ASP A 306 -18.15 -17.81 7.11
C ASP A 306 -19.53 -18.24 6.60
N LYS A 307 -19.58 -18.74 5.38
CA LYS A 307 -20.80 -19.21 4.71
C LYS A 307 -21.64 -20.23 5.51
N SER A 308 -21.01 -20.93 6.45
CA SER A 308 -21.69 -21.89 7.32
C SER A 308 -22.41 -21.22 8.49
N VAL A 309 -22.10 -19.96 8.80
CA VAL A 309 -22.61 -19.18 9.92
C VAL A 309 -23.43 -17.98 9.46
N ALA A 310 -22.96 -17.29 8.42
CA ALA A 310 -23.61 -16.11 7.89
C ALA A 310 -24.99 -16.48 7.33
N VAL A 311 -26.03 -15.95 7.95
CA VAL A 311 -27.38 -15.99 7.37
C VAL A 311 -27.32 -15.09 6.14
N SER A 312 -27.74 -15.60 4.99
CA SER A 312 -27.80 -14.86 3.72
C SER A 312 -28.79 -13.69 3.81
N ARG A 313 -28.39 -12.66 4.53
CA ARG A 313 -29.06 -11.37 4.57
C ARG A 313 -28.14 -10.38 3.88
N TYR A 314 -28.67 -9.69 2.91
CA TYR A 314 -28.10 -8.42 2.48
C TYR A 314 -28.16 -7.48 3.70
N VAL A 315 -27.06 -7.37 4.41
CA VAL A 315 -26.91 -6.31 5.41
C VAL A 315 -26.67 -5.05 4.61
N THR A 316 -27.59 -4.12 4.65
CA THR A 316 -27.36 -2.81 4.03
C THR A 316 -26.26 -2.13 4.82
N ARG A 317 -25.35 -1.44 4.13
CA ARG A 317 -24.21 -0.70 4.72
C ARG A 317 -24.60 0.26 5.85
N ASP A 318 -25.90 0.55 5.99
CA ASP A 318 -26.46 1.48 6.97
C ASP A 318 -26.82 0.80 8.31
N GLU A 319 -26.93 -0.52 8.38
CA GLU A 319 -27.29 -1.24 9.60
C GLU A 319 -26.14 -1.44 10.59
N GLU A 320 -24.88 -1.17 10.16
CA GLU A 320 -23.67 -1.33 10.98
C GLU A 320 -23.03 0.01 11.41
N ARG A 321 -23.73 1.13 11.23
CA ARG A 321 -23.28 2.46 11.66
C ARG A 321 -23.54 2.72 13.13
#